data_d2ea324342d8629f5bb3b8d41d1efe1a
#
_entry.id   d2ea324342d8629f5bb3b8d41d1efe1a
#
_cell.length_a   1.000
_cell.length_b   1.000
_cell.length_c   1.000
_cell.angle_alpha   90.00
_cell.angle_beta   90.00
_cell.angle_gamma   90.00
#
_symmetry.space_group_name_H-M   'P 1'
#
loop_
_entity.id
_entity.type
_entity.pdbx_description
1 polymer ?
#
loop_
_entity_poly.entity_id
_entity_poly.type
_entity_poly.pdbx_seq_one_letter_code
_entity_poly.pdbx_strand_id
1 'polypeptide(L)'
;LSNAPATDLTIMAAGGPPWSCGYDDHNLPPVRGWGNQSYHTACHFATMSALTALLYRGRTGIGQFIDISMTAALNVTTEAASYSWLVNKSTVQRQTGRHAAVNPTGATQIQCADGKWANTGVPPRFPDEFRKLHTWIIDLGLESQFPESVFLEMGANWEGQFDLSQIGTDDTITAIFAAGREGLKLIAASIDAYDFFVGCQNVGLAVGIVNSPEEAFEDPHFRERGFHVEVEHEDIERHVTYPGAPFSLPKAAWSISKRPPLRGEHTQEVLKELDE
;
A
#
# COMPACT_ATOMS: atom_id res chain seq x y z
N LEU A 1 -16.98 28.79 -4.83
CA LEU A 1 -17.06 27.31 -5.09
C LEU A 1 -17.76 26.52 -3.96
N SER A 2 -18.19 27.19 -2.89
CA SER A 2 -18.82 26.53 -1.69
C SER A 2 -20.04 25.67 -2.04
N ASN A 3 -20.74 25.97 -3.13
CA ASN A 3 -21.92 25.23 -3.59
C ASN A 3 -21.67 24.40 -4.86
N ALA A 4 -20.41 24.22 -5.27
CA ALA A 4 -20.10 23.40 -6.45
C ALA A 4 -20.31 21.92 -6.13
N PRO A 5 -21.04 21.17 -6.98
CA PRO A 5 -21.21 19.73 -6.79
C PRO A 5 -19.86 19.05 -6.86
N ALA A 6 -19.62 18.13 -5.92
CA ALA A 6 -18.41 17.37 -5.82
C ALA A 6 -18.70 15.87 -5.61
N THR A 7 -17.88 15.04 -6.17
CA THR A 7 -17.91 13.57 -5.99
C THR A 7 -16.51 13.09 -5.64
N ASP A 8 -16.36 11.85 -5.16
CA ASP A 8 -15.06 11.25 -4.91
C ASP A 8 -14.10 11.44 -6.10
N LEU A 9 -14.58 11.14 -7.31
CA LEU A 9 -13.77 11.26 -8.53
C LEU A 9 -13.29 12.69 -8.80
N THR A 10 -14.17 13.69 -8.66
CA THR A 10 -13.81 15.09 -8.93
C THR A 10 -12.88 15.66 -7.86
N ILE A 11 -13.05 15.25 -6.61
CA ILE A 11 -12.19 15.64 -5.49
C ILE A 11 -10.80 15.00 -5.65
N MET A 12 -10.73 13.70 -6.00
CA MET A 12 -9.46 13.04 -6.30
C MET A 12 -8.70 13.72 -7.43
N ALA A 13 -9.40 14.05 -8.53
CA ALA A 13 -8.80 14.75 -9.65
C ALA A 13 -8.20 16.11 -9.24
N ALA A 14 -8.96 16.90 -8.47
CA ALA A 14 -8.51 18.22 -7.98
C ALA A 14 -7.41 18.11 -6.92
N GLY A 15 -7.40 17.06 -6.09
CA GLY A 15 -6.40 16.83 -5.04
C GLY A 15 -5.06 16.32 -5.55
N GLY A 16 -5.01 15.77 -6.77
CA GLY A 16 -3.77 15.39 -7.46
C GLY A 16 -3.41 13.90 -7.55
N PRO A 17 -3.92 12.95 -6.71
CA PRO A 17 -3.50 11.56 -6.78
C PRO A 17 -3.53 10.92 -8.18
N PRO A 18 -4.55 11.14 -9.04
CA PRO A 18 -4.58 10.56 -10.37
C PRO A 18 -3.43 10.99 -11.28
N TRP A 19 -2.83 12.17 -11.05
CA TRP A 19 -1.65 12.58 -11.82
C TRP A 19 -0.49 11.60 -11.64
N SER A 20 -0.35 11.05 -10.44
CA SER A 20 0.73 10.13 -10.06
C SER A 20 0.37 8.65 -10.27
N CYS A 21 -0.84 8.35 -10.76
CA CYS A 21 -1.34 6.98 -10.95
C CYS A 21 -1.68 6.72 -12.41
N GLY A 22 -1.22 5.59 -12.96
CA GLY A 22 -1.56 5.20 -14.32
C GLY A 22 -0.47 4.41 -15.01
N TYR A 23 -0.30 4.66 -16.28
CA TYR A 23 0.55 3.89 -17.18
C TYR A 23 1.80 4.68 -17.60
N ASP A 24 2.85 3.95 -18.01
CA ASP A 24 4.04 4.53 -18.66
C ASP A 24 3.66 5.21 -20.01
N ASP A 25 2.65 4.67 -20.68
CA ASP A 25 2.07 5.36 -21.84
C ASP A 25 1.16 6.50 -21.36
N HIS A 26 1.66 7.72 -21.44
CA HIS A 26 0.96 8.92 -21.01
C HIS A 26 -0.18 9.36 -21.97
N ASN A 27 -0.36 8.70 -23.11
CA ASN A 27 -1.54 8.89 -23.97
C ASN A 27 -2.77 8.20 -23.38
N LEU A 28 -2.56 7.19 -22.52
CA LEU A 28 -3.63 6.58 -21.75
C LEU A 28 -4.07 7.51 -20.60
N PRO A 29 -5.37 7.48 -20.22
CA PRO A 29 -5.86 8.33 -19.14
C PRO A 29 -5.22 7.94 -17.80
N PRO A 30 -5.09 8.89 -16.86
CA PRO A 30 -4.74 8.58 -15.48
C PRO A 30 -5.70 7.58 -14.84
N VAL A 31 -5.19 6.78 -13.91
CA VAL A 31 -5.97 5.81 -13.14
C VAL A 31 -6.28 6.38 -11.76
N ARG A 32 -7.50 6.16 -11.28
CA ARG A 32 -7.84 6.39 -9.87
C ARG A 32 -7.86 5.08 -9.10
N GLY A 33 -7.61 5.14 -7.79
CA GLY A 33 -7.85 4.03 -6.89
C GLY A 33 -9.34 3.67 -6.80
N TRP A 34 -9.65 2.44 -6.44
CA TRP A 34 -11.00 1.97 -6.17
C TRP A 34 -11.54 2.50 -4.84
N GLY A 35 -12.86 2.57 -4.70
CA GLY A 35 -13.56 3.01 -3.49
C GLY A 35 -13.61 4.53 -3.35
N ASN A 36 -14.10 4.99 -2.20
CA ASN A 36 -14.29 6.39 -1.87
C ASN A 36 -13.05 6.96 -1.15
N GLN A 37 -11.91 6.93 -1.81
CA GLN A 37 -10.60 7.30 -1.22
C GLN A 37 -10.57 8.73 -0.66
N SER A 38 -11.25 9.68 -1.33
CA SER A 38 -11.34 11.06 -0.86
C SER A 38 -12.02 11.18 0.50
N TYR A 39 -13.14 10.47 0.65
CA TYR A 39 -13.89 10.47 1.90
C TYR A 39 -13.12 9.78 3.02
N HIS A 40 -12.53 8.61 2.76
CA HIS A 40 -11.73 7.89 3.76
C HIS A 40 -10.56 8.74 4.25
N THR A 41 -9.80 9.35 3.33
CA THR A 41 -8.67 10.21 3.68
C THR A 41 -9.11 11.42 4.50
N ALA A 42 -10.18 12.10 4.08
CA ALA A 42 -10.72 13.23 4.83
C ALA A 42 -11.24 12.83 6.22
N CYS A 43 -11.87 11.65 6.35
CA CYS A 43 -12.31 11.11 7.64
C CYS A 43 -11.16 10.83 8.60
N HIS A 44 -10.02 10.35 8.11
CA HIS A 44 -8.83 10.19 8.95
C HIS A 44 -8.35 11.54 9.50
N PHE A 45 -8.24 12.57 8.66
CA PHE A 45 -7.89 13.92 9.11
C PHE A 45 -8.93 14.51 10.06
N ALA A 46 -10.23 14.28 9.79
CA ALA A 46 -11.30 14.72 10.68
C ALA A 46 -11.19 14.08 12.07
N THR A 47 -10.93 12.77 12.14
CA THR A 47 -10.74 12.05 13.39
C THR A 47 -9.53 12.57 14.18
N MET A 48 -8.38 12.73 13.52
CA MET A 48 -7.19 13.27 14.16
C MET A 48 -7.41 14.69 14.68
N SER A 49 -8.06 15.53 13.89
CA SER A 49 -8.39 16.91 14.27
C SER A 49 -9.38 16.97 15.42
N ALA A 50 -10.40 16.11 15.44
CA ALA A 50 -11.37 16.02 16.53
C ALA A 50 -10.69 15.61 17.85
N LEU A 51 -9.82 14.60 17.83
CA LEU A 51 -9.05 14.18 19.01
C LEU A 51 -8.13 15.30 19.49
N THR A 52 -7.46 16.01 18.59
CA THR A 52 -6.62 17.18 18.91
C THR A 52 -7.44 18.29 19.56
N ALA A 53 -8.63 18.59 19.02
CA ALA A 53 -9.53 19.60 19.58
C ALA A 53 -10.07 19.19 20.95
N LEU A 54 -10.35 17.90 21.18
CA LEU A 54 -10.74 17.40 22.52
C LEU A 54 -9.61 17.56 23.54
N LEU A 55 -8.35 17.26 23.17
CA LEU A 55 -7.21 17.48 24.02
C LEU A 55 -7.01 18.98 24.34
N TYR A 56 -7.18 19.84 23.34
CA TYR A 56 -7.13 21.29 23.51
C TYR A 56 -8.22 21.76 24.47
N ARG A 57 -9.48 21.31 24.25
CA ARG A 57 -10.61 21.63 25.14
C ARG A 57 -10.37 21.16 26.56
N GLY A 58 -9.78 19.96 26.75
CA GLY A 58 -9.45 19.44 28.07
C GLY A 58 -8.44 20.31 28.85
N ARG A 59 -7.56 21.04 28.13
CA ARG A 59 -6.57 21.94 28.74
C ARG A 59 -7.07 23.37 28.95
N THR A 60 -7.92 23.87 28.07
CA THR A 60 -8.31 25.29 27.99
C THR A 60 -9.76 25.56 28.33
N GLY A 61 -10.63 24.53 28.31
CA GLY A 61 -12.08 24.68 28.39
C GLY A 61 -12.74 25.20 27.11
N ILE A 62 -11.97 25.48 26.05
CA ILE A 62 -12.46 26.13 24.83
C ILE A 62 -12.72 25.07 23.74
N GLY A 63 -13.98 24.99 23.28
CA GLY A 63 -14.37 24.23 22.09
C GLY A 63 -14.16 25.03 20.80
N GLN A 64 -14.15 24.35 19.66
CA GLN A 64 -13.95 24.99 18.35
C GLN A 64 -14.66 24.22 17.23
N PHE A 65 -14.98 24.92 16.16
CA PHE A 65 -15.45 24.34 14.91
C PHE A 65 -14.26 23.83 14.11
N ILE A 66 -14.40 22.66 13.48
CA ILE A 66 -13.36 22.04 12.67
C ILE A 66 -13.89 21.91 11.25
N ASP A 67 -13.20 22.51 10.28
CA ASP A 67 -13.45 22.38 8.86
C ASP A 67 -12.36 21.56 8.19
N ILE A 68 -12.73 20.53 7.45
CA ILE A 68 -11.81 19.62 6.75
C ILE A 68 -12.02 19.73 5.25
N SER A 69 -11.03 20.25 4.56
CA SER A 69 -10.98 20.23 3.10
C SER A 69 -10.56 18.86 2.58
N MET A 70 -11.48 18.13 1.94
CA MET A 70 -11.17 16.82 1.33
C MET A 70 -10.10 16.92 0.25
N THR A 71 -10.12 17.99 -0.56
CA THR A 71 -9.09 18.21 -1.60
C THR A 71 -7.71 18.43 -0.99
N ALA A 72 -7.61 19.19 0.09
CA ALA A 72 -6.35 19.41 0.80
C ALA A 72 -5.86 18.11 1.48
N ALA A 73 -6.75 17.37 2.11
CA ALA A 73 -6.44 16.07 2.70
C ALA A 73 -5.85 15.09 1.68
N LEU A 74 -6.45 15.03 0.48
CA LEU A 74 -5.90 14.22 -0.61
C LEU A 74 -4.55 14.71 -1.12
N ASN A 75 -4.36 16.03 -1.22
CA ASN A 75 -3.09 16.57 -1.70
C ASN A 75 -1.93 16.18 -0.80
N VAL A 76 -2.14 16.06 0.51
CA VAL A 76 -1.11 15.56 1.45
C VAL A 76 -0.67 14.14 1.09
N THR A 77 -1.55 13.30 0.55
CA THR A 77 -1.19 11.93 0.14
C THR A 77 -0.35 11.86 -1.14
N THR A 78 -0.18 12.96 -1.85
CA THR A 78 0.70 13.04 -3.05
C THR A 78 2.16 13.32 -2.70
N GLU A 79 2.54 13.20 -1.48
CA GLU A 79 3.82 13.48 -0.81
C GLU A 79 5.01 13.71 -1.76
N ALA A 80 5.52 12.66 -2.42
CA ALA A 80 6.68 12.75 -3.31
C ALA A 80 6.47 13.72 -4.48
N ALA A 81 5.26 13.78 -5.06
CA ALA A 81 4.92 14.70 -6.13
C ALA A 81 4.95 16.15 -5.66
N SER A 82 4.34 16.42 -4.50
CA SER A 82 4.32 17.75 -3.91
C SER A 82 5.72 18.23 -3.55
N TYR A 83 6.54 17.37 -2.93
CA TYR A 83 7.91 17.73 -2.55
C TYR A 83 8.82 17.94 -3.75
N SER A 84 8.72 17.11 -4.80
CA SER A 84 9.47 17.30 -6.02
C SER A 84 9.20 18.66 -6.64
N TRP A 85 7.94 19.10 -6.65
CA TRP A 85 7.58 20.43 -7.15
C TRP A 85 8.01 21.56 -6.21
N LEU A 86 7.74 21.46 -4.92
CA LEU A 86 8.03 22.52 -3.95
C LEU A 86 9.52 22.78 -3.81
N VAL A 87 10.34 21.72 -3.77
CA VAL A 87 11.78 21.81 -3.53
C VAL A 87 12.56 21.97 -4.84
N ASN A 88 12.34 21.06 -5.80
CA ASN A 88 13.17 20.94 -6.99
C ASN A 88 12.54 21.58 -8.25
N LYS A 89 11.28 22.02 -8.18
CA LYS A 89 10.49 22.50 -9.34
C LYS A 89 10.40 21.47 -10.46
N SER A 90 10.47 20.18 -10.11
CA SER A 90 10.36 19.05 -11.03
C SER A 90 9.00 18.38 -10.91
N THR A 91 8.47 17.92 -12.04
CA THR A 91 7.18 17.25 -12.11
C THR A 91 7.40 15.75 -12.21
N VAL A 92 6.79 14.98 -11.30
CA VAL A 92 6.78 13.51 -11.39
C VAL A 92 5.85 13.06 -12.52
N GLN A 93 6.19 11.94 -13.14
CA GLN A 93 5.37 11.26 -14.13
C GLN A 93 4.85 9.93 -13.56
N ARG A 94 3.58 9.62 -13.88
CA ARG A 94 2.99 8.34 -13.50
C ARG A 94 3.68 7.18 -14.23
N GLN A 95 3.70 6.03 -13.61
CA GLN A 95 4.34 4.81 -14.11
C GLN A 95 3.46 3.59 -13.80
N THR A 96 3.48 2.59 -14.67
CA THR A 96 2.68 1.37 -14.50
C THR A 96 3.11 0.60 -13.25
N GLY A 97 2.18 0.41 -12.31
CA GLY A 97 2.34 -0.45 -11.14
C GLY A 97 3.42 -0.02 -10.14
N ARG A 98 3.91 1.22 -10.19
CA ARG A 98 4.95 1.73 -9.30
C ARG A 98 4.79 3.22 -8.99
N HIS A 99 5.60 3.72 -8.06
CA HIS A 99 5.57 5.12 -7.69
C HIS A 99 5.88 6.04 -8.88
N ALA A 100 5.15 7.15 -8.97
CA ALA A 100 5.49 8.22 -9.88
C ALA A 100 6.88 8.78 -9.55
N ALA A 101 7.65 9.13 -10.57
CA ALA A 101 9.00 9.66 -10.41
C ALA A 101 9.30 10.74 -11.46
N VAL A 102 10.30 11.61 -11.17
CA VAL A 102 10.76 12.60 -12.12
C VAL A 102 11.40 11.92 -13.34
N ASN A 103 12.22 10.91 -13.08
CA ASN A 103 12.85 10.08 -14.12
C ASN A 103 12.20 8.69 -14.12
N PRO A 104 12.06 8.04 -15.28
CA PRO A 104 11.55 6.68 -15.36
C PRO A 104 12.34 5.71 -14.50
N THR A 105 11.64 4.83 -13.78
CA THR A 105 12.23 3.77 -12.95
C THR A 105 11.97 2.40 -13.55
N GLY A 106 12.68 1.38 -13.08
CA GLY A 106 12.44 -0.01 -13.49
C GLY A 106 11.09 -0.52 -13.00
N ALA A 107 10.49 -1.47 -13.72
CA ALA A 107 9.24 -2.12 -13.32
C ALA A 107 9.42 -2.84 -11.97
N THR A 108 8.41 -2.72 -11.10
CA THR A 108 8.40 -3.36 -9.78
C THR A 108 7.37 -4.48 -9.67
N GLN A 109 6.47 -4.61 -10.62
CA GLN A 109 5.54 -5.72 -10.69
C GLN A 109 6.11 -6.85 -11.53
N ILE A 110 6.08 -8.06 -10.99
CA ILE A 110 6.62 -9.28 -11.59
C ILE A 110 5.53 -10.34 -11.57
N GLN A 111 5.36 -11.06 -12.69
CA GLN A 111 4.44 -12.19 -12.74
C GLN A 111 5.14 -13.46 -12.27
N CYS A 112 4.49 -14.21 -11.38
CA CYS A 112 4.96 -15.49 -10.85
C CYS A 112 4.48 -16.66 -11.71
N ALA A 113 5.03 -17.86 -11.46
CA ALA A 113 4.73 -19.06 -12.24
C ALA A 113 3.25 -19.45 -12.24
N ASP A 114 2.53 -19.17 -11.15
CA ASP A 114 1.08 -19.37 -11.02
C ASP A 114 0.23 -18.31 -11.73
N GLY A 115 0.84 -17.37 -12.43
CA GLY A 115 0.18 -16.27 -13.15
C GLY A 115 -0.19 -15.08 -12.28
N LYS A 116 -0.01 -15.13 -10.96
CA LYS A 116 -0.25 -14.01 -10.04
C LYS A 116 0.86 -12.97 -10.14
N TRP A 117 0.56 -11.77 -9.67
CA TRP A 117 1.53 -10.68 -9.64
C TRP A 117 2.07 -10.44 -8.24
N ALA A 118 3.36 -10.24 -8.14
CA ALA A 118 4.02 -9.72 -6.95
C ALA A 118 4.55 -8.31 -7.21
N ASN A 119 4.48 -7.44 -6.20
CA ASN A 119 5.06 -6.12 -6.25
C ASN A 119 6.35 -6.12 -5.41
N THR A 120 7.48 -5.96 -6.08
CA THR A 120 8.79 -5.85 -5.44
C THR A 120 9.05 -4.40 -5.10
N GLY A 121 9.10 -4.06 -3.80
CA GLY A 121 9.31 -2.69 -3.36
C GLY A 121 10.66 -2.14 -3.78
N VAL A 122 11.73 -2.85 -3.43
CA VAL A 122 13.11 -2.42 -3.65
C VAL A 122 13.96 -3.63 -4.02
N PRO A 123 14.81 -3.54 -5.06
CA PRO A 123 15.82 -4.59 -5.35
C PRO A 123 16.87 -4.64 -4.24
N PRO A 124 17.71 -5.71 -4.20
CA PRO A 124 18.82 -5.80 -3.25
C PRO A 124 19.66 -4.52 -3.22
N ARG A 125 20.02 -4.08 -2.01
CA ARG A 125 20.84 -2.87 -1.77
C ARG A 125 22.06 -3.12 -0.91
N PHE A 126 22.05 -4.23 -0.19
CA PHE A 126 23.15 -4.59 0.72
C PHE A 126 23.82 -5.87 0.29
N PRO A 127 25.12 -6.02 0.54
CA PRO A 127 25.87 -7.21 0.17
C PRO A 127 25.24 -8.54 0.64
N ASP A 128 24.66 -8.55 1.84
CA ASP A 128 23.98 -9.72 2.38
C ASP A 128 22.71 -10.11 1.61
N GLU A 129 21.96 -9.13 1.12
CA GLU A 129 20.78 -9.36 0.27
C GLU A 129 21.16 -9.96 -1.08
N PHE A 130 22.24 -9.48 -1.71
CA PHE A 130 22.78 -10.07 -2.94
C PHE A 130 23.27 -11.50 -2.71
N ARG A 131 23.95 -11.76 -1.59
CA ARG A 131 24.42 -13.12 -1.22
C ARG A 131 23.25 -14.07 -1.05
N LYS A 132 22.23 -13.69 -0.29
CA LYS A 132 21.04 -14.52 -0.08
C LYS A 132 20.25 -14.75 -1.36
N LEU A 133 20.12 -13.74 -2.20
CA LEU A 133 19.46 -13.86 -3.50
C LEU A 133 20.23 -14.84 -4.41
N HIS A 134 21.55 -14.74 -4.46
CA HIS A 134 22.41 -15.65 -5.22
C HIS A 134 22.26 -17.08 -4.72
N THR A 135 22.34 -17.29 -3.41
CA THR A 135 22.12 -18.61 -2.79
C THR A 135 20.76 -19.17 -3.15
N TRP A 136 19.72 -18.38 -3.12
CA TRP A 136 18.35 -18.82 -3.46
C TRP A 136 18.23 -19.26 -4.93
N ILE A 137 18.88 -18.56 -5.86
CA ILE A 137 18.96 -18.98 -7.28
C ILE A 137 19.64 -20.35 -7.41
N ILE A 138 20.72 -20.57 -6.66
CA ILE A 138 21.45 -21.86 -6.64
C ILE A 138 20.56 -22.97 -6.06
N ASP A 139 19.92 -22.72 -4.92
CA ASP A 139 19.05 -23.69 -4.22
C ASP A 139 17.85 -24.12 -5.09
N LEU A 140 17.36 -23.24 -5.96
CA LEU A 140 16.32 -23.55 -6.94
C LEU A 140 16.85 -24.22 -8.21
N GLY A 141 18.18 -24.41 -8.35
CA GLY A 141 18.80 -25.00 -9.55
C GLY A 141 18.73 -24.12 -10.79
N LEU A 142 18.58 -22.80 -10.62
CA LEU A 142 18.41 -21.84 -11.72
C LEU A 142 19.73 -21.20 -12.19
N GLU A 143 20.86 -21.48 -11.55
CA GLU A 143 22.14 -20.82 -11.83
C GLU A 143 22.56 -20.96 -13.30
N SER A 144 22.34 -22.13 -13.91
CA SER A 144 22.71 -22.37 -15.31
C SER A 144 21.89 -21.52 -16.30
N GLN A 145 20.74 -20.96 -15.88
CA GLN A 145 19.88 -20.10 -16.67
C GLN A 145 20.16 -18.62 -16.43
N PHE A 146 21.11 -18.30 -15.52
CA PHE A 146 21.36 -16.94 -15.07
C PHE A 146 22.88 -16.61 -15.15
N PRO A 147 23.40 -16.33 -16.34
CA PRO A 147 24.82 -15.98 -16.52
C PRO A 147 25.20 -14.67 -15.77
N GLU A 148 24.24 -13.82 -15.45
CA GLU A 148 24.41 -12.60 -14.65
C GLU A 148 24.69 -12.88 -13.16
N SER A 149 24.68 -14.14 -12.72
CA SER A 149 25.00 -14.56 -11.34
C SER A 149 26.36 -14.03 -10.85
N VAL A 150 27.30 -13.84 -11.73
CA VAL A 150 28.62 -13.24 -11.43
C VAL A 150 28.48 -11.84 -10.84
N PHE A 151 27.49 -11.04 -11.27
CA PHE A 151 27.25 -9.71 -10.73
C PHE A 151 26.58 -9.77 -9.36
N LEU A 152 25.76 -10.81 -9.08
CA LEU A 152 25.24 -11.03 -7.73
C LEU A 152 26.38 -11.40 -6.77
N GLU A 153 27.33 -12.21 -7.19
CA GLU A 153 28.53 -12.55 -6.41
C GLU A 153 29.38 -11.29 -6.15
N MET A 154 29.57 -10.45 -7.17
CA MET A 154 30.24 -9.16 -7.00
C MET A 154 29.51 -8.27 -5.99
N GLY A 155 28.20 -8.20 -6.06
CA GLY A 155 27.36 -7.46 -5.10
C GLY A 155 27.45 -8.02 -3.68
N ALA A 156 27.49 -9.36 -3.55
CA ALA A 156 27.64 -10.06 -2.28
C ALA A 156 29.00 -9.82 -1.59
N ASN A 157 30.03 -9.55 -2.38
CA ASN A 157 31.40 -9.29 -1.93
C ASN A 157 31.79 -7.80 -1.95
N TRP A 158 30.80 -6.91 -2.18
CA TRP A 158 31.05 -5.47 -2.22
C TRP A 158 31.49 -4.95 -0.86
N GLU A 159 32.54 -4.14 -0.83
CA GLU A 159 33.05 -3.54 0.40
C GLU A 159 32.37 -2.18 0.66
N GLY A 160 31.78 -2.05 1.83
CA GLY A 160 31.10 -0.82 2.25
C GLY A 160 29.66 -0.69 1.75
N GLN A 161 29.20 0.54 1.59
CA GLN A 161 27.86 0.85 1.09
C GLN A 161 27.89 1.18 -0.39
N PHE A 162 26.87 0.75 -1.11
CA PHE A 162 26.70 1.17 -2.49
C PHE A 162 26.31 2.64 -2.57
N ASP A 163 26.95 3.39 -3.44
CA ASP A 163 26.49 4.70 -3.84
C ASP A 163 25.43 4.57 -4.93
N LEU A 164 24.15 4.62 -4.51
CA LEU A 164 23.01 4.45 -5.40
C LEU A 164 22.91 5.55 -6.47
N SER A 165 23.57 6.69 -6.28
CA SER A 165 23.58 7.78 -7.28
C SER A 165 24.41 7.41 -8.52
N GLN A 166 25.25 6.38 -8.42
CA GLN A 166 26.08 5.89 -9.52
C GLN A 166 25.36 4.89 -10.43
N ILE A 167 24.14 4.46 -10.08
CA ILE A 167 23.33 3.61 -10.95
C ILE A 167 23.00 4.40 -12.23
N GLY A 168 23.40 3.85 -13.37
CA GLY A 168 23.29 4.48 -14.69
C GLY A 168 24.49 5.32 -15.10
N THR A 169 25.50 5.49 -14.25
CA THR A 169 26.75 6.21 -14.55
C THR A 169 28.00 5.34 -14.34
N ASP A 170 27.99 4.43 -13.37
CA ASP A 170 28.99 3.40 -13.21
C ASP A 170 28.47 2.07 -13.76
N ASP A 171 29.18 1.50 -14.72
CA ASP A 171 28.77 0.28 -15.42
C ASP A 171 28.70 -0.93 -14.48
N THR A 172 29.65 -1.05 -13.55
CA THR A 172 29.72 -2.18 -12.61
C THR A 172 28.56 -2.13 -11.61
N ILE A 173 28.34 -0.98 -10.98
CA ILE A 173 27.23 -0.79 -10.05
C ILE A 173 25.90 -1.00 -10.78
N THR A 174 25.75 -0.46 -11.98
CA THR A 174 24.56 -0.63 -12.80
C THR A 174 24.29 -2.09 -13.13
N ALA A 175 25.34 -2.88 -13.49
CA ALA A 175 25.21 -4.30 -13.77
C ALA A 175 24.82 -5.12 -12.53
N ILE A 176 25.41 -4.82 -11.36
CA ILE A 176 25.06 -5.48 -10.08
C ILE A 176 23.56 -5.26 -9.75
N PHE A 177 23.09 -4.03 -9.84
CA PHE A 177 21.68 -3.72 -9.54
C PHE A 177 20.71 -4.26 -10.60
N ALA A 178 21.13 -4.32 -11.87
CA ALA A 178 20.37 -4.97 -12.93
C ALA A 178 20.24 -6.47 -12.67
N ALA A 179 21.35 -7.15 -12.32
CA ALA A 179 21.35 -8.57 -11.98
C ALA A 179 20.45 -8.87 -10.78
N GLY A 180 20.43 -8.02 -9.76
CA GLY A 180 19.49 -8.16 -8.65
C GLY A 180 18.01 -8.17 -9.07
N ARG A 181 17.62 -7.29 -10.00
CA ARG A 181 16.25 -7.26 -10.55
C ARG A 181 15.95 -8.46 -11.44
N GLU A 182 16.87 -8.82 -12.32
CA GLU A 182 16.67 -9.95 -13.24
C GLU A 182 16.67 -11.28 -12.49
N GLY A 183 17.50 -11.45 -11.44
CA GLY A 183 17.46 -12.61 -10.55
C GLY A 183 16.10 -12.77 -9.86
N LEU A 184 15.50 -11.68 -9.36
CA LEU A 184 14.14 -11.71 -8.79
C LEU A 184 13.10 -12.12 -9.83
N LYS A 185 13.19 -11.64 -11.08
CA LYS A 185 12.28 -12.03 -12.15
C LYS A 185 12.43 -13.52 -12.51
N LEU A 186 13.64 -14.01 -12.56
CA LEU A 186 13.90 -15.43 -12.84
C LEU A 186 13.28 -16.32 -11.76
N ILE A 187 13.48 -15.99 -10.50
CA ILE A 187 12.89 -16.74 -9.38
C ILE A 187 11.35 -16.67 -9.46
N ALA A 188 10.78 -15.48 -9.61
CA ALA A 188 9.32 -15.32 -9.68
C ALA A 188 8.70 -16.13 -10.82
N ALA A 189 9.35 -16.15 -12.00
CA ALA A 189 8.90 -16.96 -13.14
C ALA A 189 8.98 -18.48 -12.90
N SER A 190 9.68 -18.93 -11.86
CA SER A 190 9.94 -20.34 -11.57
C SER A 190 9.13 -20.92 -10.42
N ILE A 191 8.53 -20.07 -9.56
CA ILE A 191 7.77 -20.49 -8.38
C ILE A 191 6.47 -19.70 -8.22
N ASP A 192 5.58 -20.21 -7.38
CA ASP A 192 4.29 -19.56 -7.09
C ASP A 192 4.47 -18.28 -6.28
N ALA A 193 3.51 -17.35 -6.39
CA ALA A 193 3.59 -16.03 -5.78
C ALA A 193 3.75 -16.06 -4.26
N TYR A 194 3.14 -17.02 -3.57
CA TYR A 194 3.28 -17.15 -2.12
C TYR A 194 4.68 -17.59 -1.71
N ASP A 195 5.26 -18.57 -2.40
CA ASP A 195 6.62 -19.04 -2.16
C ASP A 195 7.65 -17.94 -2.51
N PHE A 196 7.39 -17.18 -3.57
CA PHE A 196 8.18 -16.00 -3.91
C PHE A 196 8.13 -14.94 -2.81
N PHE A 197 6.95 -14.64 -2.29
CA PHE A 197 6.76 -13.70 -1.19
C PHE A 197 7.55 -14.12 0.06
N VAL A 198 7.38 -15.37 0.50
CA VAL A 198 8.07 -15.92 1.68
C VAL A 198 9.59 -15.94 1.47
N GLY A 199 10.06 -16.37 0.30
CA GLY A 199 11.47 -16.38 -0.05
C GLY A 199 12.09 -14.98 -0.04
N CYS A 200 11.41 -13.97 -0.57
CA CYS A 200 11.85 -12.58 -0.50
C CYS A 200 11.96 -12.08 0.94
N GLN A 201 11.01 -12.42 1.83
CA GLN A 201 11.10 -12.10 3.25
C GLN A 201 12.37 -12.68 3.88
N ASN A 202 12.72 -13.93 3.55
CA ASN A 202 13.93 -14.60 4.05
C ASN A 202 15.22 -13.95 3.55
N VAL A 203 15.21 -13.42 2.33
CA VAL A 203 16.32 -12.62 1.78
C VAL A 203 16.43 -11.24 2.45
N GLY A 204 15.33 -10.72 3.01
CA GLY A 204 15.24 -9.39 3.61
C GLY A 204 14.65 -8.33 2.67
N LEU A 205 14.00 -8.77 1.60
CA LEU A 205 13.40 -7.89 0.60
C LEU A 205 11.91 -7.65 0.86
N ALA A 206 11.49 -6.40 0.70
CA ALA A 206 10.08 -6.01 0.80
C ALA A 206 9.34 -6.38 -0.50
N VAL A 207 8.49 -7.38 -0.42
CA VAL A 207 7.63 -7.85 -1.51
C VAL A 207 6.22 -8.04 -0.99
N GLY A 208 5.22 -7.82 -1.83
CA GLY A 208 3.82 -8.09 -1.55
C GLY A 208 3.15 -8.79 -2.73
N ILE A 209 2.27 -9.73 -2.46
CA ILE A 209 1.43 -10.36 -3.48
C ILE A 209 0.27 -9.41 -3.80
N VAL A 210 -0.10 -9.31 -5.08
CA VAL A 210 -1.30 -8.60 -5.50
C VAL A 210 -2.48 -9.55 -5.36
N ASN A 211 -3.08 -9.57 -4.17
CA ASN A 211 -4.21 -10.43 -3.85
C ASN A 211 -5.51 -9.92 -4.47
N SER A 212 -6.35 -10.83 -4.95
CA SER A 212 -7.76 -10.55 -5.19
C SER A 212 -8.52 -10.37 -3.85
N PRO A 213 -9.74 -9.80 -3.85
CA PRO A 213 -10.49 -9.62 -2.61
C PRO A 213 -10.70 -10.92 -1.82
N GLU A 214 -11.04 -12.02 -2.49
CA GLU A 214 -11.23 -13.34 -1.90
C GLU A 214 -9.92 -13.91 -1.32
N GLU A 215 -8.80 -13.72 -2.00
CA GLU A 215 -7.48 -14.14 -1.52
C GLU A 215 -7.04 -13.35 -0.29
N ALA A 216 -7.36 -12.05 -0.23
CA ALA A 216 -7.11 -11.23 0.94
C ALA A 216 -7.89 -11.74 2.17
N PHE A 217 -9.13 -12.24 1.99
CA PHE A 217 -9.90 -12.86 3.07
C PHE A 217 -9.29 -14.18 3.55
N GLU A 218 -8.61 -14.92 2.67
CA GLU A 218 -7.95 -16.18 3.00
C GLU A 218 -6.53 -16.01 3.56
N ASP A 219 -5.98 -14.79 3.53
CA ASP A 219 -4.61 -14.51 3.94
C ASP A 219 -4.35 -14.90 5.41
N PRO A 220 -3.30 -15.71 5.69
CA PRO A 220 -2.98 -16.17 7.05
C PRO A 220 -2.77 -15.02 8.04
N HIS A 221 -2.23 -13.88 7.61
CA HIS A 221 -2.02 -12.71 8.45
C HIS A 221 -3.34 -12.11 8.97
N PHE A 222 -4.36 -12.01 8.11
CA PHE A 222 -5.67 -11.52 8.53
C PHE A 222 -6.36 -12.47 9.49
N ARG A 223 -6.20 -13.78 9.28
CA ARG A 223 -6.72 -14.82 10.20
C ARG A 223 -6.04 -14.75 11.56
N GLU A 224 -4.71 -14.69 11.60
CA GLU A 224 -3.94 -14.60 12.85
C GLU A 224 -4.26 -13.33 13.64
N ARG A 225 -4.47 -12.21 12.95
CA ARG A 225 -4.88 -10.96 13.59
C ARG A 225 -6.33 -10.93 14.04
N GLY A 226 -7.15 -11.91 13.70
CA GLY A 226 -8.59 -11.90 13.96
C GLY A 226 -9.30 -10.72 13.28
N PHE A 227 -8.82 -10.34 12.07
CA PHE A 227 -9.37 -9.18 11.36
C PHE A 227 -10.80 -9.43 10.88
N HIS A 228 -11.13 -10.66 10.50
CA HIS A 228 -12.48 -11.01 10.09
C HIS A 228 -13.31 -11.41 11.31
N VAL A 229 -14.52 -10.87 11.41
CA VAL A 229 -15.46 -11.15 12.50
C VAL A 229 -16.79 -11.67 11.95
N GLU A 230 -17.32 -12.71 12.59
CA GLU A 230 -18.64 -13.24 12.26
C GLU A 230 -19.72 -12.45 12.99
N VAL A 231 -20.71 -11.99 12.27
CA VAL A 231 -21.88 -11.26 12.81
C VAL A 231 -23.13 -12.04 12.45
N GLU A 232 -23.93 -12.34 13.47
CA GLU A 232 -25.19 -13.04 13.31
C GLU A 232 -26.24 -12.10 12.69
N HIS A 233 -26.91 -12.60 11.66
CA HIS A 233 -28.03 -11.97 10.99
C HIS A 233 -29.29 -12.82 11.16
N GLU A 234 -30.03 -12.59 12.23
CA GLU A 234 -31.25 -13.32 12.56
C GLU A 234 -32.32 -13.20 11.47
N ASP A 235 -32.38 -12.04 10.80
CA ASP A 235 -33.33 -11.72 9.73
C ASP A 235 -33.15 -12.58 8.46
N ILE A 236 -31.96 -13.15 8.27
CA ILE A 236 -31.64 -14.07 7.15
C ILE A 236 -31.09 -15.40 7.63
N GLU A 237 -31.16 -15.67 8.93
CA GLU A 237 -30.78 -16.96 9.57
C GLU A 237 -29.35 -17.42 9.22
N ARG A 238 -28.38 -16.51 9.22
CA ARG A 238 -26.98 -16.84 8.94
C ARG A 238 -25.98 -15.91 9.60
N HIS A 239 -24.74 -16.38 9.74
CA HIS A 239 -23.60 -15.54 10.04
C HIS A 239 -23.05 -14.89 8.75
N VAL A 240 -22.60 -13.67 8.85
CA VAL A 240 -21.97 -12.93 7.75
C VAL A 240 -20.61 -12.43 8.24
N THR A 241 -19.57 -12.68 7.45
CA THR A 241 -18.22 -12.23 7.76
C THR A 241 -18.08 -10.74 7.44
N TYR A 242 -17.63 -9.96 8.43
CA TYR A 242 -17.36 -8.54 8.34
C TYR A 242 -15.87 -8.25 8.51
N PRO A 243 -15.35 -7.17 7.88
CA PRO A 243 -14.06 -6.64 8.27
C PRO A 243 -14.12 -6.11 9.70
N GLY A 244 -13.18 -6.51 10.52
CA GLY A 244 -13.04 -6.06 11.90
C GLY A 244 -12.16 -4.82 12.04
N ALA A 245 -11.61 -4.61 13.25
CA ALA A 245 -10.71 -3.49 13.51
C ALA A 245 -9.32 -3.75 12.93
N PRO A 246 -8.74 -2.79 12.20
CA PRO A 246 -7.36 -2.90 11.72
C PRO A 246 -6.32 -2.64 12.82
N PHE A 247 -6.75 -2.46 14.07
CA PHE A 247 -5.92 -2.20 15.25
C PHE A 247 -6.32 -3.11 16.42
N SER A 248 -5.41 -3.27 17.37
CA SER A 248 -5.66 -4.01 18.62
C SER A 248 -5.47 -3.09 19.81
N LEU A 249 -6.47 -3.01 20.68
CA LEU A 249 -6.44 -2.28 21.94
C LEU A 249 -6.69 -3.28 23.09
N PRO A 250 -5.66 -3.74 23.81
CA PRO A 250 -5.80 -4.81 24.81
C PRO A 250 -6.73 -4.48 25.97
N LYS A 251 -6.91 -3.17 26.29
CA LYS A 251 -7.74 -2.69 27.39
C LYS A 251 -9.06 -2.07 26.97
N ALA A 252 -9.29 -1.90 25.67
CA ALA A 252 -10.50 -1.29 25.12
C ALA A 252 -10.83 -2.00 23.80
N ALA A 253 -11.25 -3.25 23.90
CA ALA A 253 -11.53 -4.08 22.73
C ALA A 253 -12.64 -3.46 21.88
N TRP A 254 -12.35 -3.32 20.59
CA TRP A 254 -13.36 -2.99 19.59
C TRP A 254 -14.10 -4.27 19.21
N SER A 255 -15.41 -4.16 19.03
CA SER A 255 -16.24 -5.28 18.57
C SER A 255 -17.46 -4.80 17.79
N ILE A 256 -17.93 -5.64 16.89
CA ILE A 256 -19.29 -5.49 16.31
C ILE A 256 -20.24 -6.27 17.21
N SER A 257 -21.10 -5.56 17.93
CA SER A 257 -22.03 -6.19 18.89
C SER A 257 -23.31 -6.70 18.24
N LYS A 258 -23.73 -6.08 17.12
CA LYS A 258 -24.97 -6.40 16.40
C LYS A 258 -24.79 -6.13 14.92
N ARG A 259 -25.60 -6.79 14.08
CA ARG A 259 -25.75 -6.42 12.67
C ARG A 259 -26.30 -4.99 12.51
N PRO A 260 -26.16 -4.39 11.34
CA PRO A 260 -26.86 -3.12 11.04
C PRO A 260 -28.37 -3.28 11.23
N PRO A 261 -29.05 -2.27 11.83
CA PRO A 261 -30.47 -2.35 12.08
C PRO A 261 -31.29 -2.31 10.77
N LEU A 262 -32.40 -3.00 10.75
CA LEU A 262 -33.42 -2.83 9.72
C LEU A 262 -34.08 -1.46 9.86
N ARG A 263 -34.70 -0.99 8.77
CA ARG A 263 -35.33 0.32 8.74
C ARG A 263 -36.40 0.43 9.82
N GLY A 264 -36.21 1.35 10.79
CA GLY A 264 -37.14 1.62 11.87
C GLY A 264 -37.05 0.68 13.08
N GLU A 265 -36.15 -0.31 13.06
CA GLU A 265 -36.03 -1.37 14.08
C GLU A 265 -35.83 -0.80 15.50
N HIS A 266 -35.00 0.22 15.67
CA HIS A 266 -34.68 0.81 16.97
C HIS A 266 -35.42 2.13 17.23
N THR A 267 -36.43 2.52 16.41
CA THR A 267 -37.09 3.81 16.54
C THR A 267 -37.75 4.00 17.89
N GLN A 268 -38.46 2.99 18.41
CA GLN A 268 -39.16 3.08 19.69
C GLN A 268 -38.19 3.10 20.87
N GLU A 269 -37.09 2.35 20.79
CA GLU A 269 -36.02 2.34 21.78
C GLU A 269 -35.36 3.72 21.91
N VAL A 270 -34.98 4.33 20.78
CA VAL A 270 -34.37 5.67 20.76
C VAL A 270 -35.33 6.76 21.24
N LEU A 271 -36.58 6.69 20.83
CA LEU A 271 -37.58 7.68 21.29
C LEU A 271 -37.82 7.61 22.81
N LYS A 272 -37.81 6.38 23.36
CA LYS A 272 -37.94 6.19 24.81
C LYS A 272 -36.76 6.76 25.60
N GLU A 273 -35.54 6.60 25.09
CA GLU A 273 -34.34 7.19 25.71
C GLU A 273 -34.36 8.74 25.70
N LEU A 274 -35.05 9.37 24.74
CA LEU A 274 -35.17 10.81 24.69
C LEU A 274 -36.23 11.39 25.67
N ASP A 275 -37.16 10.55 26.13
CA ASP A 275 -38.19 10.91 27.08
C ASP A 275 -37.74 10.75 28.56
N GLU A 276 -36.59 10.10 28.81
CA GLU A 276 -35.92 9.97 30.11
C GLU A 276 -34.87 11.09 30.33
#